data_f8c6fe71a0bca8dd8e3f73358ac4fc45
#
_entry.id   f8c6fe71a0bca8dd8e3f73358ac4fc45
#
_cell.length_a   1.000
_cell.length_b   1.000
_cell.length_c   1.000
_cell.angle_alpha   90.00
_cell.angle_beta   90.00
_cell.angle_gamma   90.00
#
_symmetry.space_group_name_H-M   'P 1'
#
loop_
_entity.id
_entity.type
_entity.pdbx_description
1 polymer ?
#
loop_
_entity_poly.entity_id
_entity_poly.type
_entity_poly.pdbx_seq_one_letter_code
_entity_poly.pdbx_strand_id
1 'polypeptide(L)' 'MKHLEHSKWTAVKKIKNWRHYEVLNINKKTQTVEMFSVCAKKIRIEVPFEDLRDNSKWMSGWIEIVEESA' A
#
# COMPACT_ATOMS: atom_id res chain seq x y z
N MET A 1 9.22 -11.44 -6.88
CA MET A 1 8.27 -11.57 -5.79
C MET A 1 7.09 -12.38 -6.26
N LYS A 2 6.85 -13.50 -5.60
CA LYS A 2 5.87 -14.44 -6.09
C LYS A 2 4.43 -14.05 -5.86
N HIS A 3 4.08 -13.41 -4.82
CA HIS A 3 2.68 -13.22 -4.45
C HIS A 3 2.39 -11.79 -4.08
N LEU A 4 2.79 -10.88 -4.95
CA LEU A 4 2.51 -9.48 -4.74
C LEU A 4 1.02 -9.18 -4.93
N GLU A 5 0.38 -9.87 -5.88
CA GLU A 5 -1.05 -9.74 -6.12
C GLU A 5 -1.84 -10.14 -4.88
N HIS A 6 -2.82 -9.33 -4.52
CA HIS A 6 -3.62 -9.49 -3.30
C HIS A 6 -2.82 -9.38 -2.00
N SER A 7 -1.57 -8.93 -2.06
CA SER A 7 -0.79 -8.71 -0.84
C SER A 7 -1.30 -7.49 -0.09
N LYS A 8 -1.10 -7.51 1.22
CA LYS A 8 -1.59 -6.49 2.14
C LYS A 8 -0.46 -5.56 2.52
N TRP A 9 -0.75 -4.28 2.56
CA TRP A 9 0.26 -3.27 2.84
C TRP A 9 -0.29 -2.18 3.74
N THR A 10 0.61 -1.57 4.50
CA THR A 10 0.29 -0.45 5.37
C THR A 10 1.15 0.74 4.96
N ALA A 11 0.52 1.84 4.62
CA ALA A 11 1.22 3.07 4.32
C ALA A 11 1.74 3.69 5.61
N VAL A 12 3.03 3.98 5.66
CA VAL A 12 3.64 4.61 6.84
C VAL A 12 3.03 5.99 7.08
N LYS A 13 2.79 6.73 6.00
CA LYS A 13 2.04 7.98 6.06
C LYS A 13 0.69 7.76 5.40
N LYS A 14 -0.36 8.29 5.98
CA LYS A 14 -1.70 8.16 5.41
C LYS A 14 -1.75 8.68 4.00
N ILE A 15 -2.33 7.89 3.11
CA ILE A 15 -2.62 8.30 1.74
C ILE A 15 -4.12 8.42 1.63
N LYS A 16 -4.62 9.60 1.26
CA LYS A 16 -6.05 9.88 1.19
C LYS A 16 -6.78 9.49 2.48
N ASN A 17 -6.13 9.72 3.62
CA ASN A 17 -6.63 9.44 4.97
C ASN A 17 -6.69 7.97 5.35
N TRP A 18 -6.13 7.07 4.54
CA TRP A 18 -6.16 5.64 4.82
C TRP A 18 -4.74 5.07 4.83
N ARG A 19 -4.53 4.02 5.62
CA ARG A 19 -3.24 3.36 5.74
C ARG A 19 -3.25 1.94 5.18
N HIS A 20 -4.36 1.23 5.32
CA HIS A 20 -4.41 -0.18 4.94
C HIS A 20 -4.87 -0.33 3.50
N TYR A 21 -4.00 -0.91 2.70
CA TYR A 21 -4.23 -1.11 1.27
C TYR A 21 -3.95 -2.56 0.88
N GLU A 22 -4.58 -2.97 -0.20
CA GLU A 22 -4.35 -4.29 -0.76
C GLU A 22 -4.07 -4.14 -2.25
N VAL A 23 -3.13 -4.94 -2.75
CA VAL A 23 -2.78 -4.91 -4.17
C VAL A 23 -3.90 -5.54 -4.98
N LEU A 24 -4.41 -4.78 -5.94
CA LEU A 24 -5.45 -5.22 -6.86
C LEU A 24 -4.85 -5.77 -8.15
N ASN A 25 -3.93 -5.04 -8.75
CA ASN A 25 -3.29 -5.40 -10.00
C ASN A 25 -1.81 -5.05 -9.99
N ILE A 26 -1.05 -5.75 -10.82
CA ILE A 26 0.37 -5.49 -11.01
C ILE A 26 0.58 -5.12 -12.46
N ASN A 27 1.25 -3.99 -12.70
CA ASN A 27 1.65 -3.57 -14.04
C ASN A 27 3.16 -3.70 -14.19
N LYS A 28 3.58 -4.77 -14.86
CA LYS A 28 5.00 -5.04 -15.04
C LYS A 28 5.67 -4.08 -16.02
N LYS A 29 4.92 -3.51 -16.94
CA LYS A 29 5.48 -2.58 -17.91
C LYS A 29 5.92 -1.28 -17.27
N THR A 30 5.11 -0.75 -16.37
CA THR A 30 5.42 0.48 -15.66
C THR A 30 6.09 0.23 -14.32
N GLN A 31 6.21 -1.03 -13.91
CA GLN A 31 6.74 -1.44 -12.60
C GLN A 31 6.00 -0.76 -11.46
N THR A 32 4.68 -0.82 -11.54
CA THR A 32 3.80 -0.26 -10.51
C THR A 32 2.75 -1.28 -10.12
N VAL A 33 2.13 -1.05 -8.97
CA VAL A 33 0.97 -1.82 -8.54
C VAL A 33 -0.21 -0.88 -8.36
N GLU A 34 -1.40 -1.38 -8.64
CA GLU A 34 -2.62 -0.69 -8.30
C GLU A 34 -3.13 -1.26 -6.99
N MET A 35 -3.42 -0.38 -6.05
CA MET A 35 -3.94 -0.76 -4.74
C MET A 35 -5.28 -0.09 -4.49
N PHE A 36 -6.09 -0.71 -3.65
CA PHE A 36 -7.32 -0.09 -3.16
C PHE A 36 -7.29 -0.01 -1.65
N SER A 37 -7.96 1.01 -1.11
CA SER A 37 -8.11 1.11 0.34
C SER A 37 -9.09 0.05 0.84
N VAL A 38 -8.69 -0.69 1.85
CA VAL A 38 -9.53 -1.73 2.44
C VAL A 38 -10.78 -1.14 3.07
N CYS A 39 -10.66 0.04 3.67
CA CYS A 39 -11.78 0.70 4.34
C CYS A 39 -12.64 1.53 3.39
N ALA A 40 -12.09 1.93 2.23
CA ALA A 40 -12.80 2.73 1.25
C ALA A 40 -12.46 2.20 -0.14
N LYS A 41 -13.10 1.13 -0.55
CA LYS A 41 -12.75 0.37 -1.76
C LYS A 41 -12.81 1.17 -3.06
N LYS A 42 -13.48 2.30 -3.06
CA LYS A 42 -13.51 3.18 -4.22
C LYS A 42 -12.21 3.96 -4.42
N ILE A 43 -11.40 4.08 -3.37
CA ILE A 43 -10.13 4.79 -3.43
C ILE A 43 -9.07 3.84 -3.96
N ARG A 44 -8.50 4.20 -5.10
CA ARG A 44 -7.43 3.44 -5.73
C ARG A 44 -6.23 4.32 -5.96
N ILE A 45 -5.04 3.73 -5.79
CA ILE A 45 -3.79 4.42 -5.99
C ILE A 45 -2.85 3.55 -6.80
N GLU A 46 -1.88 4.18 -7.46
CA GLU A 46 -0.83 3.48 -8.17
C GLU A 46 0.49 3.74 -7.44
N VAL A 47 1.22 2.67 -7.14
CA VAL A 47 2.45 2.73 -6.34
C VAL A 47 3.58 2.07 -7.11
N PRO A 48 4.73 2.75 -7.30
CA PRO A 48 5.89 2.13 -7.91
C PRO A 48 6.42 0.97 -7.06
N PHE A 49 6.97 -0.05 -7.72
CA PHE A 49 7.57 -1.18 -7.02
C PHE A 49 8.65 -0.73 -6.03
N GLU A 50 9.44 0.26 -6.42
CA GLU A 50 10.51 0.75 -5.55
C GLU A 50 9.99 1.33 -4.24
N ASP A 51 8.79 1.91 -4.24
CA ASP A 51 8.20 2.43 -3.02
C ASP A 51 7.84 1.31 -2.05
N LEU A 52 7.41 0.16 -2.57
CA LEU A 52 7.11 -0.99 -1.72
C LEU A 52 8.35 -1.57 -1.04
N ARG A 53 9.51 -1.33 -1.62
CA ARG A 53 10.79 -1.76 -1.03
C ARG A 53 11.31 -0.78 -0.01
N ASP A 54 10.71 0.39 0.07
CA ASP A 54 11.13 1.44 0.98
C ASP A 54 10.33 1.35 2.27
N ASN A 55 10.97 0.88 3.33
CA ASN A 55 10.31 0.70 4.63
C ASN A 55 9.87 2.01 5.27
N SER A 56 10.35 3.13 4.78
CA SER A 56 9.89 4.43 5.25
C SER A 56 8.57 4.86 4.60
N LYS A 57 8.15 4.16 3.55
CA LYS A 57 6.92 4.47 2.82
C LYS A 57 5.85 3.41 3.03
N TRP A 58 6.22 2.14 2.97
CA TRP A 58 5.28 1.04 3.06
C TRP A 58 5.80 -0.07 3.96
N MET A 59 4.88 -0.69 4.70
CA MET A 59 5.18 -1.88 5.50
C MET A 59 4.32 -3.03 5.01
N SER A 60 4.92 -4.21 4.92
CA SER A 60 4.23 -5.42 4.50
C SER A 60 3.21 -5.83 5.56
N GLY A 61 2.03 -6.23 5.12
CA GLY A 61 0.94 -6.65 5.99
C GLY A 61 0.11 -5.47 6.49
N TRP A 62 -0.94 -5.76 7.21
CA TRP A 62 -1.76 -4.73 7.84
C TRP A 62 -1.30 -4.55 9.27
N ILE A 63 -0.63 -3.44 9.52
CA ILE A 63 -0.03 -3.12 10.81
C ILE A 63 -0.73 -1.90 11.37
N GLU A 64 -1.08 -1.96 12.66
CA GLU A 64 -1.63 -0.83 13.34
C GLU A 64 -0.51 0.15 13.69
N ILE A 65 -0.62 1.36 13.19
CA ILE A 65 0.33 2.42 13.49
C ILE A 65 -0.32 3.33 14.51
N VAL A 66 0.27 3.39 15.70
CA VAL A 66 -0.18 4.30 16.73
C VAL A 66 0.49 5.64 16.50
N GLU A 67 -0.31 6.65 16.18
CA GLU A 67 0.19 8.01 16.09
C GLU A 67 0.24 8.60 17.48
N GLU A 68 1.43 9.02 17.89
CA GLU A 68 1.55 9.79 19.09
C GLU A 68 1.09 11.21 18.76
N SER A 69 -0.08 11.56 19.29
CA SER A 69 -0.45 12.95 19.28
C SER A 69 0.30 13.60 20.42
N ALA A 70 1.21 14.46 20.08
CA ALA A 70 1.87 15.25 21.09
C ALA A 70 0.86 16.22 21.73
#